data_7040a8ad82cfccf904405effb2882784
#
_entry.id   7040a8ad82cfccf904405effb2882784
#
_cell.length_a   1.000
_cell.length_b   1.000
_cell.length_c   1.000
_cell.angle_alpha   90.00
_cell.angle_beta   90.00
_cell.angle_gamma   90.00
#
_symmetry.space_group_name_H-M   'P 1'
#
loop_
_entity.id
_entity.type
_entity.pdbx_description
1 polymer ?
#
loop_
_entity_poly.entity_id
_entity_poly.type
_entity_poly.pdbx_seq_one_letter_code
_entity_poly.pdbx_strand_id
1 'polypeptide(L)'
;MKRAFLNIAICALLGTMFVGCKAFHTIQSGENATGKPYELVVVCAQQAWISELGDTLQAILKQPVAELPIYEPMFDVMRILPNNFKSLTERHRNILVVNVSPDIKEPALAVKYDATAKPQVYIVAQGPDNHTLAQYVSENRENLLYVLEKAERDRRVSYASAFPSQSLTPLVEQMFSVKMPIPDD
;
A
#
# COMPACT_ATOMS: atom_id res chain seq x y z
N MET A 1 42.63 -44.09 18.32
CA MET A 1 42.60 -42.87 17.47
C MET A 1 41.48 -42.87 16.43
N LYS A 2 41.15 -43.95 15.72
CA LYS A 2 40.09 -43.96 14.67
C LYS A 2 38.66 -43.70 15.21
N ARG A 3 38.34 -44.08 16.47
CA ARG A 3 36.97 -43.83 17.06
C ARG A 3 36.76 -42.40 17.52
N ALA A 4 37.82 -41.66 17.87
CA ALA A 4 37.72 -40.24 18.27
C ALA A 4 37.43 -39.33 17.06
N PHE A 5 38.02 -39.62 15.90
CA PHE A 5 37.79 -38.88 14.66
C PHE A 5 36.36 -39.09 14.12
N LEU A 6 35.80 -40.31 14.29
CA LEU A 6 34.45 -40.63 13.85
C LEU A 6 33.37 -39.83 14.66
N ASN A 7 33.59 -39.71 15.96
CA ASN A 7 32.67 -38.97 16.84
C ASN A 7 32.70 -37.44 16.59
N ILE A 8 33.87 -36.87 16.24
CA ILE A 8 34.02 -35.46 15.89
C ILE A 8 33.35 -35.17 14.54
N ALA A 9 33.45 -36.07 13.56
CA ALA A 9 32.79 -35.94 12.27
C ALA A 9 31.26 -36.00 12.37
N ILE A 10 30.73 -36.86 13.26
CA ILE A 10 29.26 -36.96 13.50
C ILE A 10 28.73 -35.70 14.22
N CYS A 11 29.47 -35.15 15.18
CA CYS A 11 29.07 -33.89 15.84
C CYS A 11 29.13 -32.68 14.90
N ALA A 12 30.08 -32.64 13.95
CA ALA A 12 30.13 -31.57 12.95
C ALA A 12 29.01 -31.66 11.95
N LEU A 13 28.54 -32.88 11.59
CA LEU A 13 27.39 -33.05 10.68
C LEU A 13 26.05 -32.70 11.32
N LEU A 14 25.90 -32.87 12.65
CA LEU A 14 24.69 -32.52 13.40
C LEU A 14 24.61 -31.02 13.72
N GLY A 15 25.71 -30.29 13.71
CA GLY A 15 25.77 -28.85 13.97
C GLY A 15 25.27 -27.96 12.81
N THR A 16 25.19 -28.49 11.59
CA THR A 16 24.77 -27.72 10.41
C THR A 16 23.27 -27.70 10.14
N MET A 17 22.46 -28.40 10.95
CA MET A 17 20.99 -28.46 10.79
C MET A 17 20.22 -27.34 11.51
N PHE A 18 20.90 -26.44 12.24
CA PHE A 18 20.23 -25.37 12.99
C PHE A 18 20.48 -23.96 12.43
N VAL A 19 20.91 -23.82 11.19
CA VAL A 19 20.67 -22.56 10.48
C VAL A 19 19.23 -22.61 9.94
N GLY A 20 18.30 -22.52 10.87
CA GLY A 20 16.93 -22.17 10.54
C GLY A 20 16.93 -20.78 9.92
N CYS A 21 17.10 -20.70 8.62
CA CYS A 21 16.52 -19.60 7.86
C CYS A 21 15.06 -19.53 8.31
N LYS A 22 14.72 -18.54 9.13
CA LYS A 22 13.36 -18.04 9.16
C LYS A 22 13.11 -17.57 7.73
N ALA A 23 12.66 -18.51 6.90
CA ALA A 23 12.05 -18.19 5.63
C ALA A 23 10.94 -17.20 6.04
N PHE A 24 11.15 -15.95 5.74
CA PHE A 24 10.11 -14.97 5.69
C PHE A 24 9.13 -15.59 4.70
N HIS A 25 8.08 -16.23 5.20
CA HIS A 25 6.96 -16.64 4.38
C HIS A 25 6.41 -15.34 3.81
N THR A 26 6.95 -14.95 2.68
CA THR A 26 6.23 -14.11 1.74
C THR A 26 5.05 -14.98 1.34
N ILE A 27 3.94 -14.81 2.05
CA ILE A 27 2.66 -15.32 1.61
C ILE A 27 2.46 -14.64 0.26
N GLN A 28 2.76 -15.34 -0.82
CA GLN A 28 2.24 -15.00 -2.13
C GLN A 28 0.74 -15.28 -2.03
N SER A 29 0.02 -14.33 -1.43
CA SER A 29 -1.42 -14.33 -1.52
C SER A 29 -1.75 -14.07 -2.97
N GLY A 30 -2.13 -15.12 -3.69
CA GLY A 30 -2.68 -15.02 -5.04
C GLY A 30 -4.09 -14.40 -5.05
N GLU A 31 -4.47 -13.70 -3.98
CA GLU A 31 -5.78 -13.08 -3.84
C GLU A 31 -5.79 -11.68 -4.46
N ASN A 32 -6.84 -11.43 -5.22
CA ASN A 32 -7.04 -10.12 -5.84
C ASN A 32 -7.36 -9.06 -4.78
N ALA A 33 -6.81 -7.85 -4.98
CA ALA A 33 -7.16 -6.70 -4.17
C ALA A 33 -8.64 -6.34 -4.38
N THR A 34 -9.28 -5.90 -3.30
CA THR A 34 -10.69 -5.48 -3.27
C THR A 34 -10.84 -3.96 -3.25
N GLY A 35 -12.05 -3.47 -3.39
CA GLY A 35 -12.38 -2.04 -3.37
C GLY A 35 -12.49 -1.42 -4.77
N LYS A 36 -13.16 -0.26 -4.83
CA LYS A 36 -13.32 0.52 -6.05
C LYS A 36 -12.11 1.42 -6.33
N PRO A 37 -11.96 1.93 -7.55
CA PRO A 37 -10.99 2.98 -7.84
C PRO A 37 -11.11 4.15 -6.86
N TYR A 38 -9.98 4.66 -6.38
CA TYR A 38 -9.87 5.78 -5.44
C TYR A 38 -10.51 5.56 -4.05
N GLU A 39 -11.00 4.37 -3.71
CA GLU A 39 -11.29 4.00 -2.32
C GLU A 39 -9.99 3.80 -1.54
N LEU A 40 -9.93 4.33 -0.31
CA LEU A 40 -8.78 4.24 0.59
C LEU A 40 -9.23 3.83 1.99
N VAL A 41 -8.70 2.72 2.48
CA VAL A 41 -8.86 2.31 3.87
C VAL A 41 -7.81 2.99 4.74
N VAL A 42 -8.23 3.78 5.71
CA VAL A 42 -7.36 4.38 6.73
C VAL A 42 -7.55 3.65 8.05
N VAL A 43 -6.53 2.90 8.45
CA VAL A 43 -6.50 2.19 9.75
C VAL A 43 -5.95 3.14 10.80
N CYS A 44 -6.81 3.68 11.64
CA CYS A 44 -6.44 4.73 12.58
C CYS A 44 -7.22 4.60 13.90
N ALA A 45 -6.52 4.71 15.03
CA ALA A 45 -7.13 4.75 16.35
C ALA A 45 -8.06 5.96 16.50
N GLN A 46 -9.08 5.85 17.36
CA GLN A 46 -10.06 6.92 17.55
C GLN A 46 -9.42 8.23 17.97
N GLN A 47 -8.51 8.19 18.94
CA GLN A 47 -7.85 9.39 19.47
C GLN A 47 -7.02 10.12 18.41
N ALA A 48 -6.31 9.38 17.56
CA ALA A 48 -5.54 9.96 16.47
C ALA A 48 -6.46 10.54 15.37
N TRP A 49 -7.58 9.89 15.08
CA TRP A 49 -8.52 10.33 14.06
C TRP A 49 -9.27 11.64 14.41
N ILE A 50 -9.56 11.88 15.69
CA ILE A 50 -10.23 13.11 16.18
C ILE A 50 -9.24 14.20 16.62
N SER A 51 -7.96 14.04 16.34
CA SER A 51 -6.92 15.01 16.60
C SER A 51 -6.52 15.80 15.33
N GLU A 52 -5.60 16.74 15.46
CA GLU A 52 -5.00 17.44 14.33
C GLU A 52 -4.42 16.53 13.25
N LEU A 53 -3.94 15.32 13.63
CA LEU A 53 -3.47 14.32 12.66
C LEU A 53 -4.60 13.84 11.77
N GLY A 54 -5.76 13.53 12.37
CA GLY A 54 -6.94 13.12 11.60
C GLY A 54 -7.46 14.23 10.69
N ASP A 55 -7.47 15.48 11.16
CA ASP A 55 -7.85 16.65 10.36
C ASP A 55 -6.88 16.83 9.19
N THR A 56 -5.57 16.73 9.44
CA THR A 56 -4.53 16.81 8.39
C THR A 56 -4.70 15.71 7.35
N LEU A 57 -4.88 14.47 7.77
CA LEU A 57 -5.10 13.35 6.85
C LEU A 57 -6.36 13.55 6.00
N GLN A 58 -7.47 13.97 6.61
CA GLN A 58 -8.71 14.22 5.88
C GLN A 58 -8.55 15.38 4.89
N ALA A 59 -7.90 16.48 5.28
CA ALA A 59 -7.64 17.61 4.40
C ALA A 59 -6.81 17.22 3.17
N ILE A 60 -5.82 16.36 3.34
CA ILE A 60 -4.96 15.88 2.25
C ILE A 60 -5.70 14.89 1.37
N LEU A 61 -6.29 13.84 1.95
CA LEU A 61 -6.84 12.71 1.21
C LEU A 61 -8.18 13.04 0.55
N LYS A 62 -8.97 13.95 1.15
CA LYS A 62 -10.26 14.40 0.62
C LYS A 62 -10.20 15.76 -0.05
N GLN A 63 -9.01 16.26 -0.38
CA GLN A 63 -8.94 17.51 -1.15
C GLN A 63 -9.72 17.38 -2.46
N PRO A 64 -10.32 18.46 -2.97
CA PRO A 64 -11.06 18.40 -4.22
C PRO A 64 -10.14 18.01 -5.38
N VAL A 65 -10.68 17.21 -6.29
CA VAL A 65 -10.02 16.98 -7.59
C VAL A 65 -9.98 18.33 -8.32
N ALA A 66 -8.76 18.74 -8.69
CA ALA A 66 -8.56 20.01 -9.38
C ALA A 66 -9.36 20.06 -10.70
N GLU A 67 -9.87 21.25 -11.02
CA GLU A 67 -10.53 21.55 -12.31
C GLU A 67 -11.93 20.94 -12.50
N LEU A 68 -12.46 20.21 -11.53
CA LEU A 68 -13.84 19.76 -11.60
C LEU A 68 -14.82 20.88 -11.16
N PRO A 69 -15.93 21.10 -11.87
CA PRO A 69 -16.90 22.14 -11.53
C PRO A 69 -17.72 21.82 -10.28
N ILE A 70 -17.72 20.55 -9.84
CA ILE A 70 -18.44 20.04 -8.66
C ILE A 70 -17.39 19.47 -7.72
N TYR A 71 -17.60 19.65 -6.39
CA TYR A 71 -16.73 19.07 -5.39
C TYR A 71 -16.75 17.53 -5.49
N GLU A 72 -15.61 16.97 -5.80
CA GLU A 72 -15.35 15.55 -5.76
C GLU A 72 -14.07 15.33 -4.96
N PRO A 73 -14.11 14.54 -3.86
CA PRO A 73 -12.93 14.27 -3.08
C PRO A 73 -11.96 13.37 -3.86
N MET A 74 -10.66 13.62 -3.72
CA MET A 74 -9.62 12.85 -4.43
C MET A 74 -9.68 11.35 -4.06
N PHE A 75 -9.95 11.04 -2.80
CA PHE A 75 -10.15 9.66 -2.34
C PHE A 75 -11.44 9.53 -1.52
N ASP A 76 -12.16 8.43 -1.73
CA ASP A 76 -13.22 7.97 -0.84
C ASP A 76 -12.61 7.26 0.36
N VAL A 77 -12.55 7.97 1.48
CA VAL A 77 -11.82 7.54 2.68
C VAL A 77 -12.73 6.77 3.62
N MET A 78 -12.44 5.49 3.81
CA MET A 78 -13.06 4.61 4.80
C MET A 78 -12.14 4.44 6.01
N ARG A 79 -12.52 4.98 7.16
CA ARG A 79 -11.74 4.78 8.38
C ARG A 79 -12.12 3.48 9.06
N ILE A 80 -11.10 2.71 9.50
CA ILE A 80 -11.26 1.46 10.25
C ILE A 80 -10.41 1.53 11.54
N LEU A 81 -10.96 1.04 12.64
CA LEU A 81 -10.20 0.87 13.87
C LEU A 81 -9.17 -0.26 13.72
N PRO A 82 -7.98 -0.16 14.35
CA PRO A 82 -6.96 -1.20 14.25
C PRO A 82 -7.45 -2.61 14.59
N ASN A 83 -8.32 -2.75 15.60
CA ASN A 83 -8.88 -4.05 16.00
C ASN A 83 -9.84 -4.67 14.96
N ASN A 84 -10.37 -3.86 14.05
CA ASN A 84 -11.27 -4.28 12.97
C ASN A 84 -10.54 -4.47 11.64
N PHE A 85 -9.26 -4.16 11.58
CA PHE A 85 -8.43 -4.35 10.39
C PHE A 85 -8.00 -5.81 10.29
N LYS A 86 -8.72 -6.56 9.47
CA LYS A 86 -8.52 -8.01 9.27
C LYS A 86 -9.30 -8.51 8.05
N SER A 87 -8.90 -9.66 7.52
CA SER A 87 -9.60 -10.36 6.43
C SER A 87 -9.80 -9.49 5.17
N LEU A 88 -11.02 -9.19 4.80
CA LEU A 88 -11.33 -8.41 3.59
C LEU A 88 -10.71 -7.01 3.59
N THR A 89 -10.61 -6.36 4.75
CA THR A 89 -10.04 -5.02 4.84
C THR A 89 -8.53 -5.00 4.63
N GLU A 90 -7.83 -6.09 4.97
CA GLU A 90 -6.39 -6.24 4.69
C GLU A 90 -6.09 -6.42 3.20
N ARG A 91 -7.09 -6.82 2.41
CA ARG A 91 -6.96 -7.00 0.96
C ARG A 91 -7.40 -5.80 0.15
N HIS A 92 -7.74 -4.69 0.81
CA HIS A 92 -8.15 -3.48 0.10
C HIS A 92 -6.99 -2.94 -0.76
N ARG A 93 -7.33 -2.40 -1.92
CA ARG A 93 -6.36 -1.96 -2.94
C ARG A 93 -5.46 -0.80 -2.49
N ASN A 94 -5.99 0.08 -1.64
CA ASN A 94 -5.25 1.19 -1.04
C ASN A 94 -5.45 1.16 0.47
N ILE A 95 -4.35 1.09 1.22
CA ILE A 95 -4.36 1.02 2.68
C ILE A 95 -3.36 2.03 3.23
N LEU A 96 -3.79 2.83 4.19
CA LEU A 96 -2.95 3.70 5.01
C LEU A 96 -3.12 3.31 6.47
N VAL A 97 -2.09 2.75 7.08
CA VAL A 97 -2.04 2.45 8.51
C VAL A 97 -1.37 3.59 9.25
N VAL A 98 -2.03 4.11 10.26
CA VAL A 98 -1.54 5.17 11.15
C VAL A 98 -1.11 4.56 12.48
N ASN A 99 0.18 4.64 12.77
CA ASN A 99 0.78 4.13 14.00
C ASN A 99 1.43 5.26 14.81
N VAL A 100 0.84 5.58 15.95
CA VAL A 100 1.35 6.60 16.87
C VAL A 100 1.77 5.91 18.17
N SER A 101 3.06 6.00 18.52
CA SER A 101 3.61 5.41 19.73
C SER A 101 4.82 6.19 20.22
N PRO A 102 4.95 6.46 21.53
CA PRO A 102 6.13 7.11 22.10
C PRO A 102 7.45 6.36 21.89
N ASP A 103 7.37 5.07 21.56
CA ASP A 103 8.54 4.23 21.27
C ASP A 103 9.15 4.53 19.90
N ILE A 104 8.39 5.17 19.02
CA ILE A 104 8.85 5.60 17.68
C ILE A 104 9.66 6.87 17.87
N LYS A 105 10.90 6.88 17.38
CA LYS A 105 11.80 8.03 17.58
C LYS A 105 11.60 9.13 16.55
N GLU A 106 11.34 8.74 15.31
CA GLU A 106 11.21 9.66 14.17
C GLU A 106 9.98 9.32 13.35
N PRO A 107 9.28 10.34 12.83
CA PRO A 107 8.14 10.10 11.95
C PRO A 107 8.62 9.56 10.60
N ALA A 108 7.81 8.69 9.99
CA ALA A 108 8.11 8.08 8.70
C ALA A 108 6.85 7.70 7.92
N LEU A 109 7.00 7.72 6.59
CA LEU A 109 6.08 7.06 5.64
C LEU A 109 6.79 5.90 4.97
N ALA A 110 6.31 4.69 5.19
CA ALA A 110 6.83 3.47 4.56
C ALA A 110 5.79 2.91 3.58
N VAL A 111 6.23 2.55 2.39
CA VAL A 111 5.36 2.03 1.32
C VAL A 111 5.73 0.59 1.01
N LYS A 112 4.72 -0.27 0.91
CA LYS A 112 4.83 -1.64 0.41
C LYS A 112 3.82 -1.83 -0.71
N TYR A 113 4.20 -2.58 -1.72
CA TYR A 113 3.29 -3.03 -2.76
C TYR A 113 2.98 -4.50 -2.57
N ASP A 114 1.74 -4.88 -2.87
CA ASP A 114 1.28 -6.28 -2.87
C ASP A 114 1.54 -7.01 -1.54
N ALA A 115 1.25 -6.34 -0.42
CA ALA A 115 1.54 -6.87 0.91
C ALA A 115 0.65 -8.08 1.28
N THR A 116 -0.65 -7.99 1.01
CA THR A 116 -1.65 -9.05 1.32
C THR A 116 -2.53 -9.41 0.13
N ALA A 117 -2.58 -8.58 -0.90
CA ALA A 117 -3.35 -8.79 -2.13
C ALA A 117 -2.68 -8.10 -3.31
N LYS A 118 -3.13 -8.38 -4.54
CA LYS A 118 -2.59 -7.77 -5.77
C LYS A 118 -3.71 -7.26 -6.67
N PRO A 119 -3.50 -6.08 -7.30
CA PRO A 119 -2.47 -5.08 -7.06
C PRO A 119 -2.82 -4.19 -5.86
N GLN A 120 -1.93 -4.02 -4.91
CA GLN A 120 -2.17 -3.28 -3.66
C GLN A 120 -1.07 -2.27 -3.38
N VAL A 121 -1.43 -1.09 -2.86
CA VAL A 121 -0.52 -0.18 -2.17
C VAL A 121 -0.85 -0.16 -0.67
N TYR A 122 0.15 -0.37 0.15
CA TYR A 122 0.07 -0.42 1.60
C TYR A 122 1.07 0.58 2.19
N ILE A 123 0.56 1.61 2.84
CA ILE A 123 1.36 2.70 3.41
C ILE A 123 1.25 2.64 4.93
N VAL A 124 2.38 2.80 5.61
CA VAL A 124 2.43 2.98 7.07
C VAL A 124 2.94 4.38 7.36
N ALA A 125 2.10 5.20 7.96
CA ALA A 125 2.46 6.48 8.56
C ALA A 125 2.69 6.26 10.06
N GLN A 126 3.89 6.52 10.55
CA GLN A 126 4.23 6.31 11.95
C GLN A 126 4.94 7.50 12.56
N GLY A 127 4.75 7.71 13.86
CA GLY A 127 5.40 8.80 14.59
C GLY A 127 5.24 8.70 16.10
N PRO A 128 6.01 9.53 16.87
CA PRO A 128 6.01 9.48 18.34
C PRO A 128 4.70 9.97 18.96
N ASP A 129 4.06 10.94 18.32
CA ASP A 129 2.81 11.58 18.75
C ASP A 129 2.02 12.11 17.54
N ASN A 130 0.77 12.55 17.79
CA ASN A 130 -0.10 13.05 16.75
C ASN A 130 0.40 14.33 16.09
N HIS A 131 0.98 15.26 16.86
CA HIS A 131 1.44 16.55 16.36
C HIS A 131 2.62 16.35 15.39
N THR A 132 3.65 15.65 15.84
CA THR A 132 4.85 15.36 15.04
C THR A 132 4.49 14.60 13.76
N LEU A 133 3.58 13.62 13.85
CA LEU A 133 3.17 12.88 12.66
C LEU A 133 2.30 13.71 11.72
N ALA A 134 1.42 14.57 12.24
CA ALA A 134 0.62 15.48 11.42
C ALA A 134 1.50 16.44 10.61
N GLN A 135 2.48 17.02 11.26
CA GLN A 135 3.44 17.92 10.61
C GLN A 135 4.23 17.20 9.52
N TYR A 136 4.76 16.01 9.83
CA TYR A 136 5.51 15.20 8.86
C TYR A 136 4.66 14.79 7.65
N VAL A 137 3.42 14.34 7.86
CA VAL A 137 2.50 14.00 6.78
C VAL A 137 2.16 15.22 5.92
N SER A 138 1.96 16.39 6.54
CA SER A 138 1.71 17.64 5.83
C SER A 138 2.89 18.04 4.94
N GLU A 139 4.12 17.94 5.44
CA GLU A 139 5.35 18.22 4.69
C GLU A 139 5.58 17.22 3.53
N ASN A 140 5.12 15.98 3.71
CA ASN A 140 5.26 14.90 2.73
C ASN A 140 3.96 14.60 1.94
N ARG A 141 2.99 15.53 1.95
CA ARG A 141 1.67 15.32 1.33
C ARG A 141 1.75 14.96 -0.16
N GLU A 142 2.64 15.61 -0.89
CA GLU A 142 2.79 15.37 -2.33
C GLU A 142 3.29 13.96 -2.63
N ASN A 143 4.23 13.47 -1.81
CA ASN A 143 4.72 12.10 -1.93
C ASN A 143 3.64 11.07 -1.60
N LEU A 144 2.86 11.32 -0.53
CA LEU A 144 1.75 10.46 -0.14
C LEU A 144 0.71 10.34 -1.26
N LEU A 145 0.27 11.48 -1.80
CA LEU A 145 -0.70 11.53 -2.89
C LEU A 145 -0.14 10.91 -4.17
N TYR A 146 1.10 11.25 -4.54
CA TYR A 146 1.75 10.67 -5.72
C TYR A 146 1.77 9.14 -5.71
N VAL A 147 2.10 8.52 -4.56
CA VAL A 147 2.12 7.06 -4.43
C VAL A 147 0.73 6.46 -4.64
N LEU A 148 -0.29 7.05 -4.02
CA LEU A 148 -1.68 6.59 -4.12
C LEU A 148 -2.23 6.75 -5.54
N GLU A 149 -2.07 7.94 -6.15
CA GLU A 149 -2.53 8.21 -7.50
C GLU A 149 -1.78 7.38 -8.55
N LYS A 150 -0.45 7.23 -8.38
CA LYS A 150 0.33 6.38 -9.27
C LYS A 150 -0.18 4.95 -9.28
N ALA A 151 -0.50 4.42 -8.10
CA ALA A 151 -1.06 3.07 -8.00
C ALA A 151 -2.41 2.96 -8.74
N GLU A 152 -3.28 3.96 -8.66
CA GLU A 152 -4.54 3.98 -9.42
C GLU A 152 -4.32 4.10 -10.93
N ARG A 153 -3.41 4.97 -11.36
CA ARG A 153 -3.05 5.09 -12.80
C ARG A 153 -2.47 3.78 -13.34
N ASP A 154 -1.54 3.17 -12.62
CA ASP A 154 -0.91 1.92 -13.05
C ASP A 154 -1.95 0.78 -13.20
N ARG A 155 -2.93 0.70 -12.30
CA ARG A 155 -4.04 -0.27 -12.40
C ARG A 155 -4.92 -0.01 -13.63
N ARG A 156 -5.26 1.26 -13.90
CA ARG A 156 -6.04 1.62 -15.09
C ARG A 156 -5.31 1.28 -16.37
N VAL A 157 -4.01 1.62 -16.45
CA VAL A 157 -3.19 1.29 -17.62
C VAL A 157 -3.07 -0.23 -17.79
N SER A 158 -2.87 -0.96 -16.69
CA SER A 158 -2.79 -2.43 -16.72
C SER A 158 -4.10 -3.05 -17.20
N TYR A 159 -5.24 -2.56 -16.72
CA TYR A 159 -6.56 -3.01 -17.16
C TYR A 159 -6.79 -2.72 -18.64
N ALA A 160 -6.57 -1.48 -19.08
CA ALA A 160 -6.73 -1.09 -20.47
C ALA A 160 -5.81 -1.88 -21.42
N SER A 161 -4.59 -2.20 -20.95
CA SER A 161 -3.64 -3.01 -21.72
C SER A 161 -4.03 -4.48 -21.80
N ALA A 162 -4.69 -5.01 -20.77
CA ALA A 162 -5.16 -6.40 -20.75
C ALA A 162 -6.45 -6.60 -21.57
N PHE A 163 -7.28 -5.57 -21.65
CA PHE A 163 -8.59 -5.59 -22.33
C PHE A 163 -8.73 -4.41 -23.29
N PRO A 164 -7.87 -4.31 -24.34
CA PRO A 164 -7.93 -3.19 -25.26
C PRO A 164 -9.12 -3.31 -26.21
N SER A 165 -9.81 -2.20 -26.44
CA SER A 165 -10.85 -2.11 -27.48
C SER A 165 -10.27 -2.38 -28.84
N GLN A 166 -10.82 -3.36 -29.54
CA GLN A 166 -10.38 -3.76 -30.89
C GLN A 166 -10.68 -2.69 -31.95
N SER A 167 -11.66 -1.83 -31.69
CA SER A 167 -12.09 -0.76 -32.60
C SER A 167 -11.45 0.58 -32.28
N LEU A 168 -11.43 0.98 -31.00
CA LEU A 168 -11.02 2.33 -30.59
C LEU A 168 -9.50 2.47 -30.49
N THR A 169 -8.78 1.48 -30.00
CA THR A 169 -7.32 1.54 -29.85
C THR A 169 -6.62 1.80 -31.20
N PRO A 170 -6.87 1.04 -32.30
CA PRO A 170 -6.25 1.32 -33.58
C PRO A 170 -6.73 2.62 -34.23
N LEU A 171 -7.99 3.02 -33.99
CA LEU A 171 -8.52 4.27 -34.51
C LEU A 171 -7.78 5.49 -33.93
N VAL A 172 -7.55 5.50 -32.62
CA VAL A 172 -6.80 6.59 -31.95
C VAL A 172 -5.35 6.61 -32.41
N GLU A 173 -4.70 5.45 -32.56
CA GLU A 173 -3.35 5.37 -33.11
C GLU A 173 -3.28 5.93 -34.53
N GLN A 174 -4.26 5.60 -35.36
CA GLN A 174 -4.33 6.11 -36.74
C GLN A 174 -4.57 7.62 -36.82
N MET A 175 -5.50 8.13 -35.98
CA MET A 175 -5.89 9.56 -36.02
C MET A 175 -4.87 10.50 -35.40
N PHE A 176 -4.23 10.07 -34.32
CA PHE A 176 -3.40 10.94 -33.45
C PHE A 176 -1.94 10.51 -33.36
N SER A 177 -1.54 9.40 -33.99
CA SER A 177 -0.19 8.80 -33.85
C SER A 177 0.23 8.53 -32.42
N VAL A 178 -0.74 8.25 -31.55
CA VAL A 178 -0.54 7.97 -30.13
C VAL A 178 -0.89 6.52 -29.83
N LYS A 179 0.07 5.78 -29.29
CA LYS A 179 -0.17 4.42 -28.76
C LYS A 179 -0.71 4.49 -27.34
N MET A 180 -2.01 4.39 -27.20
CA MET A 180 -2.70 4.40 -25.91
C MET A 180 -3.70 3.24 -25.86
N PRO A 181 -3.57 2.31 -24.89
CA PRO A 181 -4.58 1.28 -24.74
C PRO A 181 -5.88 1.92 -24.21
N ILE A 182 -6.97 1.72 -24.94
CA ILE A 182 -8.32 2.15 -24.57
C ILE A 182 -9.06 0.89 -24.16
N PRO A 183 -9.61 0.81 -22.95
CA PRO A 183 -10.36 -0.37 -22.53
C PRO A 183 -11.65 -0.51 -23.33
N ASP A 184 -12.10 -1.73 -23.51
CA ASP A 184 -13.46 -2.03 -23.96
C ASP A 184 -14.41 -1.87 -22.74
N ASP A 185 -15.58 -1.29 -22.93
CA ASP A 185 -16.59 -1.06 -21.88
C ASP A 185 -17.27 -2.38 -21.43
#